data_721399ca87de65a03481e056ae256451
#
_entry.id   721399ca87de65a03481e056ae256451
#
_cell.length_a   1.000
_cell.length_b   1.000
_cell.length_c   1.000
_cell.angle_alpha   90.00
_cell.angle_beta   90.00
_cell.angle_gamma   90.00
#
_symmetry.space_group_name_H-M   'P 1'
#
loop_
_entity.id
_entity.type
_entity.pdbx_description
1 polymer ?
#
loop_
_entity_poly.entity_id
_entity_poly.type
_entity_poly.pdbx_seq_one_letter_code
_entity_poly.pdbx_strand_id
1 'polypeptide(L)'
;GLEVFDHKGKEGKANQAVITKLIEAGGIIARGRLSHSYPHSWRSKAPIVFRNTPQWFVTIDRDVGDGQDTYGKSIRQRALNSIDQLVKWTPQTGRNRLYSMIEARPDWVLSRQRAWGVPLTCFTKKDGVPTDADFLLRNTDVNQRVFDAFETEGADAWYKEGAKERFLSGIVEPSEYEQVFDILDVWF
;
A
#
# COMPACT_ATOMS: atom_id res chain seq x y z
N GLY A 1 -21.98 -5.30 18.53
CA GLY A 1 -21.51 -4.16 17.75
C GLY A 1 -22.47 -3.84 16.61
N LEU A 2 -22.25 -2.71 15.92
CA LEU A 2 -23.00 -2.35 14.72
C LEU A 2 -22.26 -2.95 13.52
N GLU A 3 -22.92 -3.80 12.76
CA GLU A 3 -22.38 -4.48 11.58
C GLU A 3 -23.02 -3.91 10.31
N VAL A 4 -22.26 -3.74 9.24
CA VAL A 4 -22.77 -3.37 7.91
C VAL A 4 -23.48 -4.57 7.28
N PHE A 5 -22.85 -5.73 7.35
CA PHE A 5 -23.43 -7.03 6.98
C PHE A 5 -23.22 -8.01 8.13
N ASP A 6 -24.18 -8.90 8.32
CA ASP A 6 -24.05 -10.03 9.24
C ASP A 6 -23.17 -11.15 8.62
N HIS A 7 -22.88 -12.18 9.41
CA HIS A 7 -22.08 -13.33 8.95
C HIS A 7 -22.70 -14.12 7.77
N LYS A 8 -23.99 -13.87 7.46
CA LYS A 8 -24.71 -14.46 6.31
C LYS A 8 -24.80 -13.52 5.12
N GLY A 9 -24.15 -12.34 5.19
CA GLY A 9 -24.16 -11.31 4.15
C GLY A 9 -25.46 -10.53 4.03
N LYS A 10 -26.35 -10.60 5.04
CA LYS A 10 -27.53 -9.76 5.11
C LYS A 10 -27.21 -8.40 5.71
N GLU A 11 -27.95 -7.36 5.28
CA GLU A 11 -27.80 -6.02 5.81
C GLU A 11 -27.93 -6.01 7.34
N GLY A 12 -26.90 -5.45 8.00
CA GLY A 12 -26.84 -5.29 9.44
C GLY A 12 -27.48 -3.99 9.92
N LYS A 13 -27.26 -3.67 11.19
CA LYS A 13 -27.88 -2.51 11.84
C LYS A 13 -27.09 -1.19 11.65
N ALA A 14 -25.89 -1.23 11.08
CA ALA A 14 -25.01 -0.07 10.96
C ALA A 14 -25.61 1.04 10.09
N ASN A 15 -26.16 0.69 8.92
CA ASN A 15 -26.75 1.64 7.99
C ASN A 15 -27.91 2.43 8.65
N GLN A 16 -28.80 1.71 9.33
CA GLN A 16 -29.92 2.37 10.02
C GLN A 16 -29.44 3.27 11.16
N ALA A 17 -28.44 2.87 11.92
CA ALA A 17 -27.87 3.66 13.00
C ALA A 17 -27.25 4.97 12.48
N VAL A 18 -26.51 4.90 11.37
CA VAL A 18 -25.92 6.08 10.71
C VAL A 18 -27.00 7.02 10.21
N ILE A 19 -28.04 6.49 9.53
CA ILE A 19 -29.17 7.30 9.04
C ILE A 19 -29.88 8.00 10.21
N THR A 20 -30.11 7.29 11.32
CA THR A 20 -30.74 7.88 12.51
C THR A 20 -29.90 9.03 13.05
N LYS A 21 -28.57 8.86 13.16
CA LYS A 21 -27.68 9.91 13.63
C LYS A 21 -27.63 11.13 12.69
N LEU A 22 -27.69 10.90 11.39
CA LEU A 22 -27.78 11.99 10.41
C LEU A 22 -29.09 12.76 10.52
N ILE A 23 -30.21 12.09 10.79
CA ILE A 23 -31.50 12.75 11.02
C ILE A 23 -31.43 13.60 12.30
N GLU A 24 -30.92 13.04 13.40
CA GLU A 24 -30.76 13.75 14.68
C GLU A 24 -29.88 15.01 14.53
N ALA A 25 -28.84 14.94 13.69
CA ALA A 25 -27.95 16.07 13.41
C ALA A 25 -28.46 17.06 12.35
N GLY A 26 -29.65 16.83 11.77
CA GLY A 26 -30.18 17.67 10.69
C GLY A 26 -29.39 17.57 9.38
N GLY A 27 -28.57 16.55 9.23
CA GLY A 27 -27.65 16.37 8.08
C GLY A 27 -28.22 15.57 6.91
N ILE A 28 -29.51 15.19 6.94
CA ILE A 28 -30.13 14.40 5.87
C ILE A 28 -31.13 15.27 5.07
N ILE A 29 -30.97 15.25 3.75
CA ILE A 29 -31.89 15.97 2.85
C ILE A 29 -33.04 15.06 2.40
N ALA A 30 -32.71 13.84 2.02
CA ALA A 30 -33.70 12.85 1.57
C ALA A 30 -33.16 11.41 1.77
N ARG A 31 -34.07 10.46 1.79
CA ARG A 31 -33.77 9.01 1.86
C ARG A 31 -34.46 8.29 0.71
N GLY A 32 -33.73 7.40 0.05
CA GLY A 32 -34.26 6.53 -1.00
C GLY A 32 -33.70 5.12 -0.91
N ARG A 33 -34.20 4.24 -1.77
CA ARG A 33 -33.65 2.91 -1.98
C ARG A 33 -33.29 2.75 -3.45
N LEU A 34 -32.13 2.14 -3.70
CA LEU A 34 -31.65 1.82 -5.03
C LEU A 34 -31.38 0.32 -5.09
N SER A 35 -31.87 -0.34 -6.11
CA SER A 35 -31.50 -1.72 -6.44
C SER A 35 -30.43 -1.68 -7.52
N HIS A 36 -29.26 -2.23 -7.24
CA HIS A 36 -28.13 -2.25 -8.16
C HIS A 36 -27.27 -3.50 -7.93
N SER A 37 -26.43 -3.84 -8.91
CA SER A 37 -25.41 -4.88 -8.73
C SER A 37 -24.38 -4.44 -7.71
N TYR A 38 -24.16 -5.25 -6.68
CA TYR A 38 -23.18 -4.97 -5.63
C TYR A 38 -22.01 -5.96 -5.75
N PRO A 39 -20.76 -5.49 -5.64
CA PRO A 39 -19.61 -6.38 -5.76
C PRO A 39 -19.53 -7.37 -4.61
N HIS A 40 -19.29 -8.64 -4.96
CA HIS A 40 -19.10 -9.75 -4.03
C HIS A 40 -17.72 -10.38 -4.21
N SER A 41 -17.15 -10.89 -3.14
CA SER A 41 -15.93 -11.67 -3.20
C SER A 41 -16.16 -12.92 -4.07
N TRP A 42 -15.32 -13.11 -5.08
CA TRP A 42 -15.41 -14.28 -5.96
C TRP A 42 -15.24 -15.61 -5.20
N ARG A 43 -14.47 -15.60 -4.09
CA ARG A 43 -14.19 -16.78 -3.27
C ARG A 43 -15.30 -17.08 -2.25
N SER A 44 -15.62 -16.11 -1.39
CA SER A 44 -16.59 -16.30 -0.31
C SER A 44 -18.04 -16.06 -0.73
N LYS A 45 -18.26 -15.45 -1.92
CA LYS A 45 -19.57 -14.98 -2.40
C LYS A 45 -20.27 -13.97 -1.47
N ALA A 46 -19.57 -13.51 -0.44
CA ALA A 46 -20.07 -12.47 0.46
C ALA A 46 -19.90 -11.07 -0.15
N PRO A 47 -20.78 -10.11 0.18
CA PRO A 47 -20.61 -8.72 -0.22
C PRO A 47 -19.30 -8.17 0.35
N ILE A 48 -18.60 -7.36 -0.46
CA ILE A 48 -17.38 -6.68 -0.01
C ILE A 48 -17.73 -5.38 0.68
N VAL A 49 -16.83 -4.91 1.56
CA VAL A 49 -16.94 -3.61 2.21
C VAL A 49 -15.76 -2.74 1.80
N PHE A 50 -16.06 -1.56 1.24
CA PHE A 50 -15.04 -0.55 0.98
C PHE A 50 -14.69 0.14 2.29
N ARG A 51 -13.43 0.08 2.65
CA ARG A 51 -12.95 0.63 3.90
C ARG A 51 -11.58 1.26 3.69
N ASN A 52 -11.35 2.41 4.30
CA ASN A 52 -10.02 3.00 4.35
C ASN A 52 -9.15 2.19 5.32
N THR A 53 -8.01 1.71 4.84
CA THR A 53 -7.01 0.97 5.63
C THR A 53 -5.63 1.56 5.39
N PRO A 54 -4.75 1.58 6.38
CA PRO A 54 -3.36 1.96 6.18
C PRO A 54 -2.73 1.11 5.07
N GLN A 55 -1.95 1.75 4.20
CA GLN A 55 -1.28 1.12 3.07
C GLN A 55 0.11 1.74 2.90
N TRP A 56 1.01 1.00 2.28
CA TRP A 56 2.32 1.48 1.89
C TRP A 56 2.30 1.97 0.45
N PHE A 57 2.83 3.17 0.23
CA PHE A 57 2.84 3.82 -1.08
C PHE A 57 4.27 4.19 -1.49
N VAL A 58 4.55 4.06 -2.80
CA VAL A 58 5.65 4.78 -3.44
C VAL A 58 5.09 6.08 -3.99
N THR A 59 5.61 7.20 -3.52
CA THR A 59 5.26 8.53 -4.01
C THR A 59 5.92 8.75 -5.36
N ILE A 60 5.15 8.66 -6.45
CA ILE A 60 5.70 8.68 -7.81
C ILE A 60 6.06 10.09 -8.32
N ASP A 61 5.60 11.13 -7.63
CA ASP A 61 5.90 12.53 -7.97
C ASP A 61 7.04 13.14 -7.14
N ARG A 62 7.51 12.45 -6.12
CA ARG A 62 8.62 12.92 -5.29
C ARG A 62 9.95 12.82 -6.05
N ASP A 63 10.84 13.77 -5.80
CA ASP A 63 12.24 13.69 -6.26
C ASP A 63 12.91 12.42 -5.71
N VAL A 64 13.44 11.59 -6.61
CA VAL A 64 14.11 10.34 -6.23
C VAL A 64 15.44 10.60 -5.50
N GLY A 65 16.13 11.69 -5.85
CA GLY A 65 17.35 12.12 -5.18
C GLY A 65 18.57 11.23 -5.45
N ASP A 66 18.56 10.45 -6.53
CA ASP A 66 19.65 9.54 -6.90
C ASP A 66 20.71 10.16 -7.85
N GLY A 67 20.52 11.43 -8.21
CA GLY A 67 21.42 12.18 -9.12
C GLY A 67 21.31 11.77 -10.59
N GLN A 68 20.35 10.91 -10.96
CA GLN A 68 20.17 10.45 -12.35
C GLN A 68 18.99 11.16 -13.01
N ASP A 69 19.09 12.48 -13.18
CA ASP A 69 17.97 13.34 -13.59
C ASP A 69 17.77 13.46 -15.10
N THR A 70 18.47 12.69 -15.94
CA THR A 70 18.43 12.79 -17.41
C THR A 70 17.00 12.74 -17.96
N TYR A 71 16.16 11.91 -17.40
CA TYR A 71 14.75 11.75 -17.81
C TYR A 71 13.76 12.37 -16.83
N GLY A 72 14.23 13.13 -15.85
CA GLY A 72 13.44 13.82 -14.85
C GLY A 72 13.75 13.38 -13.42
N LYS A 73 13.26 14.14 -12.46
CA LYS A 73 13.56 13.94 -11.04
C LYS A 73 12.66 12.92 -10.36
N SER A 74 11.41 12.81 -10.80
CA SER A 74 10.43 11.88 -10.22
C SER A 74 10.22 10.66 -11.09
N ILE A 75 9.71 9.58 -10.50
CA ILE A 75 9.36 8.34 -11.22
C ILE A 75 8.40 8.64 -12.38
N ARG A 76 7.38 9.48 -12.15
CA ARG A 76 6.43 9.89 -13.19
C ARG A 76 7.12 10.61 -14.34
N GLN A 77 7.94 11.62 -14.04
CA GLN A 77 8.66 12.36 -15.06
C GLN A 77 9.56 11.44 -15.89
N ARG A 78 10.32 10.56 -15.23
CA ARG A 78 11.19 9.60 -15.91
C ARG A 78 10.40 8.66 -16.82
N ALA A 79 9.27 8.15 -16.35
CA ALA A 79 8.42 7.27 -17.14
C ALA A 79 7.82 7.99 -18.36
N LEU A 80 7.25 9.19 -18.20
CA LEU A 80 6.67 9.96 -19.30
C LEU A 80 7.72 10.35 -20.35
N ASN A 81 8.88 10.84 -19.91
CA ASN A 81 9.97 11.20 -20.81
C ASN A 81 10.57 9.97 -21.52
N SER A 82 10.66 8.82 -20.84
CA SER A 82 11.11 7.58 -21.48
C SER A 82 10.13 7.08 -22.54
N ILE A 83 8.82 7.19 -22.29
CA ILE A 83 7.78 6.87 -23.27
C ILE A 83 7.95 7.69 -24.56
N ASP A 84 8.34 8.96 -24.44
CA ASP A 84 8.49 9.86 -25.58
C ASP A 84 9.84 9.73 -26.28
N GLN A 85 10.91 9.47 -25.53
CA GLN A 85 12.27 9.56 -26.05
C GLN A 85 12.92 8.22 -26.37
N LEU A 86 12.54 7.15 -25.64
CA LEU A 86 13.22 5.87 -25.74
C LEU A 86 12.40 4.78 -26.44
N VAL A 87 11.06 4.91 -26.47
CA VAL A 87 10.19 3.85 -26.98
C VAL A 87 9.75 4.14 -28.41
N LYS A 88 10.00 3.18 -29.32
CA LYS A 88 9.42 3.19 -30.66
C LYS A 88 8.05 2.52 -30.63
N TRP A 89 7.03 3.27 -31.02
CA TRP A 89 5.63 2.84 -30.92
C TRP A 89 5.11 2.28 -32.23
N THR A 90 4.54 1.06 -32.19
CA THR A 90 3.81 0.44 -33.30
C THR A 90 2.61 -0.34 -32.72
N PRO A 91 1.37 0.08 -32.92
CA PRO A 91 0.95 1.35 -33.53
C PRO A 91 1.17 2.55 -32.59
N GLN A 92 1.16 3.75 -33.16
CA GLN A 92 1.34 5.02 -32.42
C GLN A 92 0.31 5.23 -31.30
N THR A 93 -0.89 4.70 -31.45
CA THR A 93 -1.96 4.78 -30.43
C THR A 93 -1.56 4.14 -29.10
N GLY A 94 -0.63 3.18 -29.10
CA GLY A 94 -0.08 2.57 -27.87
C GLY A 94 0.62 3.60 -26.98
N ARG A 95 1.38 4.53 -27.58
CA ARG A 95 2.01 5.65 -26.88
C ARG A 95 0.98 6.48 -26.10
N ASN A 96 -0.09 6.90 -26.76
CA ASN A 96 -1.08 7.77 -26.16
C ASN A 96 -1.78 7.10 -24.97
N ARG A 97 -2.10 5.82 -25.11
CA ARG A 97 -2.72 5.04 -24.03
C ARG A 97 -1.80 4.93 -22.81
N LEU A 98 -0.55 4.51 -23.00
CA LEU A 98 0.38 4.34 -21.90
C LEU A 98 0.73 5.67 -21.23
N TYR A 99 0.94 6.72 -22.02
CA TYR A 99 1.20 8.06 -21.54
C TYR A 99 0.08 8.55 -20.60
N SER A 100 -1.17 8.50 -21.05
CA SER A 100 -2.33 8.93 -20.26
C SER A 100 -2.51 8.09 -18.98
N MET A 101 -2.22 6.79 -19.05
CA MET A 101 -2.27 5.93 -17.84
C MET A 101 -1.22 6.31 -16.80
N ILE A 102 -0.02 6.67 -17.22
CA ILE A 102 1.05 7.11 -16.31
C ILE A 102 0.79 8.52 -15.81
N GLU A 103 0.34 9.42 -16.68
CA GLU A 103 0.03 10.81 -16.33
C GLU A 103 -1.05 10.91 -15.25
N ALA A 104 -2.12 10.12 -15.38
CA ALA A 104 -3.25 10.11 -14.43
C ALA A 104 -3.05 9.15 -13.24
N ARG A 105 -1.94 8.40 -13.19
CA ARG A 105 -1.75 7.37 -12.17
C ARG A 105 -1.55 7.99 -10.78
N PRO A 106 -2.29 7.56 -9.75
CA PRO A 106 -1.99 7.93 -8.36
C PRO A 106 -0.69 7.26 -7.88
N ASP A 107 -0.25 7.60 -6.68
CA ASP A 107 0.86 6.94 -6.00
C ASP A 107 0.69 5.41 -6.00
N TRP A 108 1.80 4.71 -6.04
CA TRP A 108 1.82 3.27 -6.22
C TRP A 108 1.65 2.53 -4.89
N VAL A 109 0.51 1.86 -4.71
CA VAL A 109 0.25 1.02 -3.54
C VAL A 109 1.08 -0.25 -3.61
N LEU A 110 2.01 -0.44 -2.68
CA LEU A 110 2.87 -1.61 -2.59
C LEU A 110 2.25 -2.74 -1.79
N SER A 111 1.69 -2.43 -0.61
CA SER A 111 1.19 -3.44 0.31
C SER A 111 -0.02 -4.20 -0.23
N ARG A 112 -0.12 -5.46 0.15
CA ARG A 112 -1.23 -6.36 -0.19
C ARG A 112 -1.86 -6.92 1.07
N GLN A 113 -3.16 -7.12 1.04
CA GLN A 113 -3.98 -7.65 2.15
C GLN A 113 -4.07 -9.18 2.13
N ARG A 114 -3.08 -9.87 1.57
CA ARG A 114 -3.07 -11.33 1.43
C ARG A 114 -1.90 -11.91 2.20
N ALA A 115 -2.06 -13.13 2.70
CA ALA A 115 -1.01 -13.86 3.40
C ALA A 115 0.07 -14.47 2.48
N TRP A 116 0.04 -14.17 1.18
CA TRP A 116 1.00 -14.69 0.20
C TRP A 116 1.67 -13.54 -0.56
N GLY A 117 2.98 -13.58 -0.59
CA GLY A 117 3.84 -12.57 -1.20
C GLY A 117 5.19 -12.53 -0.51
N VAL A 118 5.99 -11.51 -0.82
CA VAL A 118 7.25 -11.24 -0.13
C VAL A 118 7.05 -10.22 0.98
N PRO A 119 7.77 -10.30 2.11
CA PRO A 119 7.63 -9.32 3.17
C PRO A 119 8.09 -7.93 2.73
N LEU A 120 7.39 -6.90 3.20
CA LEU A 120 7.88 -5.53 3.15
C LEU A 120 8.92 -5.34 4.26
N THR A 121 10.19 -5.48 3.91
CA THR A 121 11.31 -5.49 4.87
C THR A 121 11.66 -4.10 5.38
N CYS A 122 10.75 -3.51 6.16
CA CYS A 122 10.91 -2.19 6.75
C CYS A 122 10.82 -2.25 8.28
N PHE A 123 11.54 -1.33 8.92
CA PHE A 123 11.39 -1.01 10.34
C PHE A 123 10.91 0.43 10.46
N THR A 124 9.89 0.64 11.27
CA THR A 124 9.33 1.97 11.54
C THR A 124 9.69 2.41 12.95
N LYS A 125 9.87 3.70 13.13
CA LYS A 125 10.10 4.28 14.45
C LYS A 125 8.85 4.07 15.32
N LYS A 126 9.04 3.52 16.49
CA LYS A 126 7.95 3.32 17.47
C LYS A 126 7.36 4.68 17.85
N ASP A 127 6.04 4.75 17.88
CA ASP A 127 5.30 6.00 18.12
C ASP A 127 5.62 7.14 17.15
N GLY A 128 6.27 6.85 16.02
CA GLY A 128 6.60 7.83 14.97
C GLY A 128 5.40 8.20 14.10
N VAL A 129 5.46 9.37 13.47
CA VAL A 129 4.45 9.83 12.54
C VAL A 129 4.85 9.44 11.11
N PRO A 130 3.97 8.79 10.33
CA PRO A 130 4.30 8.30 8.98
C PRO A 130 4.81 9.35 7.99
N THR A 131 4.54 10.64 8.24
CA THR A 131 5.02 11.76 7.41
C THR A 131 6.42 12.24 7.76
N ASP A 132 6.97 11.80 8.88
CA ASP A 132 8.30 12.23 9.33
C ASP A 132 9.39 11.57 8.50
N ALA A 133 10.47 12.31 8.25
CA ALA A 133 11.58 11.84 7.43
C ALA A 133 12.34 10.64 8.05
N ASP A 134 12.29 10.51 9.38
CA ASP A 134 12.93 9.46 10.17
C ASP A 134 11.97 8.33 10.60
N PHE A 135 10.71 8.36 10.11
CA PHE A 135 9.74 7.30 10.38
C PHE A 135 10.20 5.92 9.92
N LEU A 136 10.77 5.84 8.72
CA LEU A 136 11.37 4.62 8.19
C LEU A 136 12.87 4.58 8.53
N LEU A 137 13.30 3.48 9.13
CA LEU A 137 14.72 3.22 9.33
C LEU A 137 15.42 3.06 7.97
N ARG A 138 16.36 3.95 7.68
CA ARG A 138 17.21 3.92 6.50
C ARG A 138 18.64 3.67 6.93
N ASN A 139 19.02 2.40 7.01
CA ASN A 139 20.36 2.02 7.44
C ASN A 139 20.90 0.90 6.53
N THR A 140 22.04 1.15 5.91
CA THR A 140 22.66 0.25 4.95
C THR A 140 23.06 -1.09 5.58
N ASP A 141 23.56 -1.07 6.82
CA ASP A 141 24.03 -2.28 7.50
C ASP A 141 22.85 -3.18 7.89
N VAL A 142 21.72 -2.58 8.32
CA VAL A 142 20.48 -3.33 8.57
C VAL A 142 19.97 -3.95 7.26
N ASN A 143 19.95 -3.18 6.18
CA ASN A 143 19.51 -3.68 4.87
C ASN A 143 20.40 -4.85 4.40
N GLN A 144 21.72 -4.74 4.60
CA GLN A 144 22.66 -5.80 4.22
C GLN A 144 22.42 -7.07 5.04
N ARG A 145 22.19 -6.97 6.34
CA ARG A 145 21.84 -8.14 7.18
C ARG A 145 20.56 -8.84 6.73
N VAL A 146 19.54 -8.08 6.34
CA VAL A 146 18.30 -8.63 5.80
C VAL A 146 18.57 -9.34 4.47
N PHE A 147 19.35 -8.70 3.58
CA PHE A 147 19.73 -9.28 2.29
C PHE A 147 20.47 -10.62 2.48
N ASP A 148 21.51 -10.67 3.31
CA ASP A 148 22.30 -11.86 3.56
C ASP A 148 21.44 -13.01 4.16
N ALA A 149 20.50 -12.66 5.04
CA ALA A 149 19.58 -13.64 5.59
C ALA A 149 18.62 -14.20 4.52
N PHE A 150 18.13 -13.35 3.62
CA PHE A 150 17.25 -13.78 2.55
C PHE A 150 17.96 -14.64 1.51
N GLU A 151 19.23 -14.33 1.20
CA GLU A 151 20.04 -15.11 0.30
C GLU A 151 20.30 -16.52 0.82
N THR A 152 20.49 -16.68 2.13
CA THR A 152 20.82 -17.96 2.77
C THR A 152 19.61 -18.76 3.25
N GLU A 153 18.55 -18.10 3.72
CA GLU A 153 17.42 -18.72 4.43
C GLU A 153 16.08 -18.48 3.73
N GLY A 154 16.05 -17.62 2.71
CA GLY A 154 14.83 -17.19 2.05
C GLY A 154 14.04 -16.13 2.83
N ALA A 155 12.94 -15.67 2.26
CA ALA A 155 12.11 -14.58 2.82
C ALA A 155 11.47 -14.92 4.18
N ASP A 156 11.35 -16.19 4.52
CA ASP A 156 10.84 -16.66 5.81
C ASP A 156 11.72 -16.23 6.99
N ALA A 157 12.98 -15.86 6.72
CA ALA A 157 13.88 -15.29 7.75
C ALA A 157 13.27 -14.04 8.42
N TRP A 158 12.43 -13.28 7.71
CA TRP A 158 11.75 -12.11 8.24
C TRP A 158 10.73 -12.42 9.34
N TYR A 159 10.10 -13.59 9.27
CA TYR A 159 9.02 -13.98 10.19
C TYR A 159 9.48 -14.85 11.34
N LYS A 160 10.77 -15.18 11.43
CA LYS A 160 11.31 -15.97 12.53
C LYS A 160 11.23 -15.22 13.86
N GLU A 161 11.02 -15.95 14.92
CA GLU A 161 11.09 -15.40 16.26
C GLU A 161 12.45 -14.72 16.51
N GLY A 162 12.43 -13.51 17.08
CA GLY A 162 13.65 -12.72 17.31
C GLY A 162 14.25 -12.06 16.06
N ALA A 163 13.56 -12.08 14.91
CA ALA A 163 14.06 -11.47 13.67
C ALA A 163 14.36 -9.97 13.82
N LYS A 164 13.52 -9.23 14.54
CA LYS A 164 13.76 -7.79 14.78
C LYS A 164 15.09 -7.56 15.51
N GLU A 165 15.29 -8.26 16.59
CA GLU A 165 16.53 -8.18 17.38
C GLU A 165 17.73 -8.63 16.56
N ARG A 166 17.61 -9.70 15.80
CA ARG A 166 18.64 -10.23 14.90
C ARG A 166 19.11 -9.18 13.90
N PHE A 167 18.18 -8.45 13.29
CA PHE A 167 18.52 -7.49 12.25
C PHE A 167 19.00 -6.14 12.80
N LEU A 168 18.51 -5.73 13.97
CA LEU A 168 18.76 -4.39 14.50
C LEU A 168 19.90 -4.34 15.55
N SER A 169 20.07 -5.38 16.39
CA SER A 169 21.02 -5.33 17.52
C SER A 169 22.45 -5.02 17.09
N GLY A 170 23.07 -4.10 17.82
CA GLY A 170 24.44 -3.65 17.56
C GLY A 170 24.57 -2.62 16.43
N ILE A 171 23.46 -2.26 15.75
CA ILE A 171 23.42 -1.18 14.77
C ILE A 171 22.52 -0.05 15.28
N VAL A 172 21.31 -0.38 15.68
CA VAL A 172 20.35 0.53 16.31
C VAL A 172 19.70 -0.15 17.51
N GLU A 173 19.05 0.62 18.38
CA GLU A 173 18.33 0.08 19.53
C GLU A 173 17.00 -0.55 19.09
N PRO A 174 16.81 -1.88 19.18
CA PRO A 174 15.60 -2.55 18.69
C PRO A 174 14.30 -2.08 19.35
N SER A 175 14.36 -1.60 20.59
CA SER A 175 13.18 -1.13 21.33
C SER A 175 12.57 0.15 20.78
N GLU A 176 13.34 0.93 19.98
CA GLU A 176 12.88 2.15 19.33
C GLU A 176 12.12 1.89 18.03
N TYR A 177 12.13 0.66 17.53
CA TYR A 177 11.57 0.33 16.21
C TYR A 177 10.54 -0.80 16.30
N GLU A 178 9.62 -0.78 15.35
CA GLU A 178 8.66 -1.84 15.08
C GLU A 178 8.95 -2.47 13.72
N GLN A 179 8.89 -3.79 13.66
CA GLN A 179 9.03 -4.54 12.41
C GLN A 179 7.71 -4.53 11.66
N VAL A 180 7.76 -4.24 10.37
CA VAL A 180 6.58 -4.28 9.48
C VAL A 180 6.34 -5.71 9.02
N PHE A 181 5.09 -6.16 9.09
CA PHE A 181 4.66 -7.51 8.66
C PHE A 181 3.76 -7.47 7.42
N ASP A 182 3.62 -6.31 6.79
CA ASP A 182 2.89 -6.19 5.53
C ASP A 182 3.59 -6.93 4.40
N ILE A 183 2.82 -7.34 3.41
CA ILE A 183 3.27 -8.17 2.31
C ILE A 183 3.22 -7.36 1.02
N LEU A 184 4.24 -7.52 0.19
CA LEU A 184 4.28 -7.05 -1.19
C LEU A 184 3.80 -8.14 -2.14
N ASP A 185 3.39 -7.74 -3.33
CA ASP A 185 3.18 -8.67 -4.43
C ASP A 185 4.52 -9.27 -4.89
N VAL A 186 4.52 -10.50 -5.35
CA VAL A 186 5.73 -11.23 -5.82
C VAL A 186 6.40 -10.61 -7.05
N TRP A 187 5.74 -9.66 -7.70
CA TRP A 187 6.28 -8.92 -8.85
C TRP A 187 7.31 -7.86 -8.46
N PHE A 188 7.52 -7.63 -7.20
CA PHE A 188 8.51 -6.72 -6.66
C PHE A 188 9.71 -7.48 -6.14
#